data_7698a95f76a97e4797cb1b350048d340
#
_entry.id   7698a95f76a97e4797cb1b350048d340
#
_cell.length_a   1.000
_cell.length_b   1.000
_cell.length_c   1.000
_cell.angle_alpha   90.00
_cell.angle_beta   90.00
_cell.angle_gamma   90.00
#
_symmetry.space_group_name_H-M   'P 1'
#
loop_
_entity.id
_entity.type
_entity.pdbx_description
1 polymer ?
#
loop_
_entity_poly.entity_id
_entity_poly.type
_entity_poly.pdbx_seq_one_letter_code
_entity_poly.pdbx_strand_id
1 'polypeptide(L)'
;MRNVRRTRKKKEEKKKRERKKKMLKRRKGVTPGQRHRVRMKVDTEGGRKKVPLSLRVGKKGKGGRNGTGRITVHHRGGGVKRLRRKRVNGGKEGGVGKVVGIQYDPNRTGRVGRRRTEKGEYKYVLAVEGRKVGERVQYGDNWEGKEKEEKEREEKRRKGERKVKREGSTKKRKKREVGGRVCNREVEEGKGGKYVRTAGGSGVVLRKEEEKGKVVVRRKTGVTREVSGECTGTQGKVSGEEHRMEKRGKAGRKRRRGKRPKVRGEAMNPVDHPHGGRTRGGRQEVTPWGKRAKGKKTRKKKKKSRYVIEE
;
A
#
# COMPACT_ATOMS: atom_id res chain seq x y z
N MET A 1 29.21 19.63 17.57
CA MET A 1 28.08 19.34 16.63
C MET A 1 27.75 17.85 16.47
N ARG A 2 28.68 16.88 16.44
CA ARG A 2 28.42 15.43 16.27
C ARG A 2 27.58 14.82 17.41
N ASN A 3 27.80 15.20 18.66
CA ASN A 3 27.08 14.67 19.84
C ASN A 3 25.59 15.10 19.87
N VAL A 4 25.26 16.33 19.50
CA VAL A 4 23.87 16.83 19.44
C VAL A 4 23.05 16.09 18.37
N ARG A 5 23.67 15.78 17.22
CA ARG A 5 23.03 14.98 16.17
C ARG A 5 22.79 13.53 16.62
N ARG A 6 23.71 12.95 17.40
CA ARG A 6 23.60 11.57 17.93
C ARG A 6 22.50 11.43 18.99
N THR A 7 22.38 12.41 19.89
CA THR A 7 21.30 12.46 20.90
C THR A 7 19.92 12.71 20.27
N ARG A 8 19.83 13.58 19.27
CA ARG A 8 18.58 13.81 18.52
C ARG A 8 18.12 12.55 17.79
N LYS A 9 19.04 11.81 17.17
CA LYS A 9 18.77 10.54 16.50
C LYS A 9 18.30 9.46 17.49
N LYS A 10 18.92 9.34 18.66
CA LYS A 10 18.49 8.43 19.74
C LYS A 10 17.08 8.78 20.27
N LYS A 11 16.74 10.06 20.48
CA LYS A 11 15.41 10.52 20.88
C LYS A 11 14.34 10.20 19.82
N GLU A 12 14.65 10.39 18.55
CA GLU A 12 13.73 10.02 17.46
C GLU A 12 13.48 8.50 17.36
N GLU A 13 14.53 7.70 17.53
CA GLU A 13 14.40 6.24 17.56
C GLU A 13 13.58 5.76 18.76
N LYS A 14 13.79 6.34 19.95
CA LYS A 14 12.98 6.06 21.15
C LYS A 14 11.50 6.39 20.91
N LYS A 15 11.19 7.59 20.42
CA LYS A 15 9.83 7.98 20.02
C LYS A 15 9.25 7.02 18.97
N LYS A 16 10.05 6.57 18.01
CA LYS A 16 9.66 5.62 16.99
C LYS A 16 9.35 4.23 17.57
N ARG A 17 10.14 3.76 18.53
CA ARG A 17 9.92 2.49 19.26
C ARG A 17 8.66 2.56 20.13
N GLU A 18 8.40 3.65 20.82
CA GLU A 18 7.19 3.87 21.62
C GLU A 18 5.92 3.92 20.76
N ARG A 19 5.95 4.67 19.63
CA ARG A 19 4.86 4.64 18.65
C ARG A 19 4.58 3.22 18.14
N LYS A 20 5.62 2.44 17.84
CA LYS A 20 5.47 1.04 17.43
C LYS A 20 4.83 0.19 18.53
N LYS A 21 5.24 0.36 19.80
CA LYS A 21 4.62 -0.33 20.94
C LYS A 21 3.13 0.05 21.09
N LYS A 22 2.77 1.31 20.94
CA LYS A 22 1.37 1.78 20.98
C LYS A 22 0.50 1.21 19.86
N MET A 23 1.05 1.00 18.66
CA MET A 23 0.31 0.50 17.47
C MET A 23 0.17 -1.01 17.43
N LEU A 24 0.97 -1.77 18.18
CA LEU A 24 0.95 -3.23 18.21
C LEU A 24 0.39 -3.72 19.54
N LYS A 25 -0.58 -4.65 19.48
CA LYS A 25 -1.13 -5.35 20.65
C LYS A 25 -0.70 -6.81 20.63
N ARG A 26 0.12 -7.20 21.59
CA ARG A 26 0.40 -8.60 21.90
C ARG A 26 -0.79 -9.19 22.66
N ARG A 27 -1.10 -10.46 22.44
CA ARG A 27 -2.08 -11.19 23.22
C ARG A 27 -1.40 -11.88 24.40
N LYS A 28 -2.12 -12.04 25.51
CA LYS A 28 -1.71 -12.94 26.60
C LYS A 28 -1.54 -14.35 26.05
N GLY A 29 -0.51 -15.08 26.50
CA GLY A 29 -0.11 -16.39 25.98
C GLY A 29 -0.93 -17.56 26.52
N VAL A 30 -2.21 -17.38 26.78
CA VAL A 30 -3.11 -18.39 27.37
C VAL A 30 -3.18 -19.69 26.54
N THR A 31 -3.16 -19.57 25.23
CA THR A 31 -3.16 -20.73 24.33
C THR A 31 -1.98 -20.69 23.35
N PRO A 32 -1.50 -21.86 22.84
CA PRO A 32 -0.38 -21.88 21.87
C PRO A 32 -0.58 -20.94 20.70
N GLY A 33 -1.80 -20.87 20.15
CA GLY A 33 -2.12 -19.96 19.03
C GLY A 33 -2.18 -18.48 19.38
N GLN A 34 -2.17 -18.12 20.68
CA GLN A 34 -2.13 -16.72 21.13
C GLN A 34 -0.73 -16.29 21.57
N ARG A 35 0.10 -17.23 22.03
CA ARG A 35 1.45 -16.97 22.59
C ARG A 35 2.31 -16.08 21.68
N HIS A 36 2.31 -16.33 20.38
CA HIS A 36 3.09 -15.56 19.40
C HIS A 36 2.25 -14.54 18.60
N ARG A 37 1.02 -14.25 19.04
CA ARG A 37 0.13 -13.37 18.29
C ARG A 37 0.41 -11.90 18.54
N VAL A 38 0.72 -11.19 17.46
CA VAL A 38 0.83 -9.73 17.44
C VAL A 38 -0.18 -9.17 16.43
N ARG A 39 -1.04 -8.25 16.87
CA ARG A 39 -2.01 -7.55 16.02
C ARG A 39 -1.66 -6.08 15.94
N MET A 40 -1.96 -5.46 14.80
CA MET A 40 -2.10 -4.02 14.77
C MET A 40 -3.36 -3.59 15.56
N LYS A 41 -3.24 -2.56 16.37
CA LYS A 41 -4.41 -1.82 16.83
C LYS A 41 -5.07 -1.20 15.60
N VAL A 42 -6.36 -1.36 15.50
CA VAL A 42 -7.16 -0.67 14.51
C VAL A 42 -7.63 0.60 15.20
N ASP A 43 -6.80 1.64 15.16
CA ASP A 43 -7.25 2.97 15.55
C ASP A 43 -8.18 3.45 14.42
N THR A 44 -9.43 3.22 14.58
CA THR A 44 -10.48 3.79 13.76
C THR A 44 -10.79 5.17 14.33
N GLU A 45 -9.96 6.16 14.01
CA GLU A 45 -10.32 7.54 14.28
C GLU A 45 -11.65 7.84 13.58
N GLY A 46 -12.62 8.37 14.30
CA GLY A 46 -13.98 8.58 13.83
C GLY A 46 -14.94 7.38 14.04
N GLY A 47 -14.59 6.46 14.95
CA GLY A 47 -15.45 5.36 15.38
C GLY A 47 -15.59 4.21 14.38
N ARG A 48 -16.18 3.10 14.82
CA ARG A 48 -16.55 1.94 13.98
C ARG A 48 -17.82 2.20 13.17
N LYS A 49 -17.98 3.38 12.61
CA LYS A 49 -19.17 3.69 11.79
C LYS A 49 -19.30 2.67 10.67
N LYS A 50 -20.48 2.08 10.54
CA LYS A 50 -20.78 1.10 9.48
C LYS A 50 -20.45 1.69 8.10
N VAL A 51 -19.89 0.86 7.23
CA VAL A 51 -19.64 1.25 5.84
C VAL A 51 -20.97 1.42 5.14
N PRO A 52 -21.26 2.55 4.50
CA PRO A 52 -22.49 2.72 3.71
C PRO A 52 -22.64 1.61 2.67
N LEU A 53 -23.86 1.14 2.44
CA LEU A 53 -24.16 0.07 1.48
C LEU A 53 -23.70 0.44 0.07
N SER A 54 -23.94 1.67 -0.35
CA SER A 54 -23.57 2.21 -1.66
C SER A 54 -22.04 2.13 -1.94
N LEU A 55 -21.21 2.17 -0.90
CA LEU A 55 -19.75 2.15 -1.01
C LEU A 55 -19.13 0.76 -0.84
N ARG A 56 -19.91 -0.29 -0.71
CA ARG A 56 -19.40 -1.66 -0.57
C ARG A 56 -20.00 -2.59 -1.63
N VAL A 57 -19.20 -3.54 -2.07
CA VAL A 57 -19.62 -4.55 -3.05
C VAL A 57 -19.13 -5.92 -2.58
N GLY A 58 -19.93 -6.95 -2.79
CA GLY A 58 -19.55 -8.33 -2.57
C GLY A 58 -18.29 -8.68 -3.40
N LYS A 59 -17.42 -9.49 -2.85
CA LYS A 59 -16.26 -10.03 -3.55
C LYS A 59 -16.42 -11.52 -3.72
N LYS A 60 -16.66 -11.98 -4.96
CA LYS A 60 -16.64 -13.41 -5.32
C LYS A 60 -15.22 -13.96 -5.17
N GLY A 61 -15.08 -15.14 -4.59
CA GLY A 61 -13.83 -15.87 -4.49
C GLY A 61 -13.59 -16.70 -5.74
N LYS A 62 -12.47 -16.48 -6.44
CA LYS A 62 -12.12 -17.22 -7.67
C LYS A 62 -11.25 -18.47 -7.40
N GLY A 63 -10.87 -18.76 -6.17
CA GLY A 63 -10.02 -19.91 -5.83
C GLY A 63 -8.65 -19.96 -6.52
N GLY A 64 -8.16 -18.85 -7.05
CA GLY A 64 -6.91 -18.79 -7.83
C GLY A 64 -7.08 -19.16 -9.32
N ARG A 65 -8.32 -19.27 -9.81
CA ARG A 65 -8.64 -19.57 -11.19
C ARG A 65 -8.66 -18.32 -12.06
N ASN A 66 -8.32 -18.48 -13.33
CA ASN A 66 -8.42 -17.44 -14.36
C ASN A 66 -9.84 -17.38 -14.97
N GLY A 67 -10.03 -16.65 -16.07
CA GLY A 67 -11.29 -16.56 -16.79
C GLY A 67 -11.74 -17.89 -17.42
N THR A 68 -10.81 -18.76 -17.81
CA THR A 68 -11.07 -20.10 -18.39
C THR A 68 -11.21 -21.20 -17.34
N GLY A 69 -11.28 -20.86 -16.05
CA GLY A 69 -11.44 -21.83 -14.95
C GLY A 69 -10.15 -22.53 -14.51
N ARG A 70 -9.03 -22.39 -15.21
CA ARG A 70 -7.75 -23.02 -14.86
C ARG A 70 -7.10 -22.36 -13.65
N ILE A 71 -6.47 -23.16 -12.79
CA ILE A 71 -5.74 -22.68 -11.61
C ILE A 71 -4.41 -22.05 -12.07
N THR A 72 -4.34 -20.71 -12.03
CA THR A 72 -3.10 -19.94 -12.33
C THR A 72 -2.36 -19.51 -11.07
N VAL A 73 -3.01 -19.51 -9.92
CA VAL A 73 -2.40 -19.23 -8.61
C VAL A 73 -2.79 -20.29 -7.62
N HIS A 74 -1.87 -21.21 -7.34
CA HIS A 74 -2.09 -22.31 -6.40
C HIS A 74 -2.31 -21.84 -4.97
N HIS A 75 -2.87 -22.72 -4.13
CA HIS A 75 -3.08 -22.52 -2.69
C HIS A 75 -3.93 -21.29 -2.34
N ARG A 76 -4.97 -21.03 -3.13
CA ARG A 76 -5.97 -19.98 -2.89
C ARG A 76 -7.35 -20.60 -2.68
N GLY A 77 -8.15 -19.96 -1.82
CA GLY A 77 -9.55 -20.37 -1.56
C GLY A 77 -9.85 -20.63 -0.10
N GLY A 78 -11.08 -20.99 0.22
CA GLY A 78 -11.54 -21.35 1.56
C GLY A 78 -11.40 -20.24 2.59
N GLY A 79 -11.44 -19.00 2.22
CA GLY A 79 -11.34 -17.84 3.13
C GLY A 79 -12.71 -17.27 3.51
N VAL A 80 -12.74 -16.42 4.52
CA VAL A 80 -13.94 -15.67 4.94
C VAL A 80 -14.38 -14.75 3.80
N LYS A 81 -15.70 -14.69 3.53
CA LYS A 81 -16.29 -13.76 2.56
C LYS A 81 -15.96 -12.32 2.91
N ARG A 82 -15.54 -11.52 1.93
CA ARG A 82 -15.08 -10.14 2.14
C ARG A 82 -15.83 -9.19 1.25
N LEU A 83 -16.12 -8.02 1.77
CA LEU A 83 -16.66 -6.90 1.02
C LEU A 83 -15.52 -6.04 0.47
N ARG A 84 -15.63 -5.64 -0.79
CA ARG A 84 -14.75 -4.67 -1.42
C ARG A 84 -15.33 -3.27 -1.23
N ARG A 85 -14.48 -2.31 -0.86
CA ARG A 85 -14.84 -0.88 -0.85
C ARG A 85 -14.72 -0.34 -2.26
N LYS A 86 -15.78 0.32 -2.74
CA LYS A 86 -15.71 1.11 -3.95
C LYS A 86 -14.78 2.29 -3.69
N ARG A 87 -13.72 2.42 -4.48
CA ARG A 87 -12.77 3.53 -4.37
C ARG A 87 -12.84 4.38 -5.60
N VAL A 88 -12.77 5.67 -5.37
CA VAL A 88 -12.58 6.61 -6.46
C VAL A 88 -11.08 6.74 -6.73
N ASN A 89 -10.72 6.73 -7.99
CA ASN A 89 -9.38 7.07 -8.43
C ASN A 89 -9.25 8.59 -8.33
N GLY A 90 -8.40 9.05 -7.42
CA GLY A 90 -8.30 10.47 -7.06
C GLY A 90 -7.87 11.44 -8.17
N GLY A 91 -7.60 10.95 -9.40
CA GLY A 91 -7.16 11.79 -10.52
C GLY A 91 -8.28 12.30 -11.42
N LYS A 92 -9.44 11.62 -11.46
CA LYS A 92 -10.52 12.00 -12.38
C LYS A 92 -11.50 13.03 -11.83
N GLU A 93 -11.59 13.14 -10.52
CA GLU A 93 -12.52 14.08 -9.86
C GLU A 93 -11.69 15.05 -9.02
N GLY A 94 -11.57 16.26 -9.52
CA GLY A 94 -10.99 17.37 -8.77
C GLY A 94 -11.88 17.82 -7.64
N GLY A 95 -11.31 18.53 -6.66
CA GLY A 95 -12.04 19.15 -5.57
C GLY A 95 -11.41 18.92 -4.20
N VAL A 96 -11.95 19.61 -3.23
CA VAL A 96 -11.56 19.48 -1.82
C VAL A 96 -12.53 18.55 -1.12
N GLY A 97 -12.07 17.80 -0.15
CA GLY A 97 -12.94 16.94 0.65
C GLY A 97 -12.43 16.81 2.08
N LYS A 98 -13.34 16.76 3.03
CA LYS A 98 -13.03 16.57 4.46
C LYS A 98 -12.92 15.08 4.78
N VAL A 99 -11.86 14.65 5.46
CA VAL A 99 -11.71 13.27 5.96
C VAL A 99 -12.63 13.06 7.14
N VAL A 100 -13.61 12.18 6.99
CA VAL A 100 -14.63 11.89 8.03
C VAL A 100 -14.23 10.69 8.90
N GLY A 101 -13.36 9.82 8.40
CA GLY A 101 -12.92 8.68 9.18
C GLY A 101 -11.87 7.84 8.45
N ILE A 102 -11.04 7.14 9.22
CA ILE A 102 -10.03 6.22 8.72
C ILE A 102 -10.49 4.81 9.09
N GLN A 103 -10.57 3.92 8.10
CA GLN A 103 -11.18 2.60 8.26
C GLN A 103 -10.24 1.48 7.80
N TYR A 104 -10.48 0.29 8.36
CA TYR A 104 -9.84 -0.94 7.94
C TYR A 104 -10.48 -1.48 6.64
N ASP A 105 -9.65 -1.90 5.69
CA ASP A 105 -10.08 -2.64 4.48
C ASP A 105 -9.53 -4.08 4.52
N PRO A 106 -10.39 -5.12 4.53
CA PRO A 106 -9.94 -6.52 4.58
C PRO A 106 -9.20 -6.98 3.33
N ASN A 107 -9.27 -6.23 2.23
CA ASN A 107 -8.66 -6.58 0.95
C ASN A 107 -7.27 -5.96 0.74
N ARG A 108 -6.80 -5.13 1.68
CA ARG A 108 -5.50 -4.47 1.58
C ARG A 108 -4.77 -4.44 2.92
N THR A 109 -3.51 -4.10 2.86
CA THR A 109 -2.63 -3.96 4.04
C THR A 109 -2.67 -2.55 4.63
N GLY A 110 -2.83 -1.51 3.78
CA GLY A 110 -3.02 -0.12 4.19
C GLY A 110 -4.47 0.19 4.57
N ARG A 111 -4.67 1.30 5.27
CA ARG A 111 -6.00 1.79 5.65
C ARG A 111 -6.62 2.60 4.51
N VAL A 112 -7.92 2.82 4.60
CA VAL A 112 -8.68 3.69 3.69
C VAL A 112 -9.30 4.84 4.47
N GLY A 113 -9.23 6.03 3.90
CA GLY A 113 -9.92 7.21 4.40
C GLY A 113 -11.29 7.35 3.74
N ARG A 114 -12.32 7.61 4.52
CA ARG A 114 -13.62 8.05 4.02
C ARG A 114 -13.61 9.56 3.99
N ARG A 115 -13.75 10.14 2.81
CA ARG A 115 -13.88 11.58 2.64
C ARG A 115 -15.32 11.97 2.29
N ARG A 116 -15.74 13.13 2.71
CA ARG A 116 -16.94 13.83 2.25
C ARG A 116 -16.51 14.89 1.26
N THR A 117 -17.06 14.86 0.04
CA THR A 117 -16.83 15.90 -0.97
C THR A 117 -17.64 17.15 -0.63
N GLU A 118 -17.38 18.26 -1.30
CA GLU A 118 -18.16 19.48 -1.17
C GLU A 118 -19.64 19.25 -1.54
N LYS A 119 -19.88 18.41 -2.54
CA LYS A 119 -21.25 17.98 -2.93
C LYS A 119 -21.94 17.03 -1.93
N GLY A 120 -21.36 16.80 -0.74
CA GLY A 120 -21.94 15.94 0.28
C GLY A 120 -21.69 14.45 0.12
N GLU A 121 -21.18 13.97 -1.01
CA GLU A 121 -20.97 12.56 -1.30
C GLU A 121 -19.81 11.96 -0.48
N TYR A 122 -19.95 10.68 -0.13
CA TYR A 122 -18.89 9.92 0.53
C TYR A 122 -18.08 9.11 -0.48
N LYS A 123 -16.76 9.25 -0.46
CA LYS A 123 -15.84 8.51 -1.34
C LYS A 123 -14.68 7.91 -0.54
N TYR A 124 -14.19 6.73 -0.97
CA TYR A 124 -13.03 6.11 -0.34
C TYR A 124 -11.74 6.43 -1.09
N VAL A 125 -10.73 6.82 -0.33
CA VAL A 125 -9.38 7.10 -0.81
C VAL A 125 -8.36 6.28 -0.01
N LEU A 126 -7.15 6.12 -0.53
CA LEU A 126 -6.07 5.49 0.20
C LEU A 126 -5.61 6.43 1.33
N ALA A 127 -5.58 5.93 2.57
CA ALA A 127 -5.10 6.72 3.69
C ALA A 127 -3.57 6.83 3.66
N VAL A 128 -3.06 8.04 3.83
CA VAL A 128 -1.64 8.35 3.99
C VAL A 128 -1.28 8.35 5.47
N GLU A 129 -0.02 8.09 5.79
CA GLU A 129 0.48 8.13 7.17
C GLU A 129 0.36 9.55 7.74
N GLY A 130 0.02 9.65 9.03
CA GLY A 130 -0.16 10.94 9.70
C GLY A 130 -1.48 11.66 9.42
N ARG A 131 -2.36 11.08 8.58
CA ARG A 131 -3.69 11.64 8.31
C ARG A 131 -4.58 11.57 9.52
N LYS A 132 -5.26 12.70 9.83
CA LYS A 132 -6.24 12.79 10.91
C LYS A 132 -7.67 12.96 10.37
N VAL A 133 -8.64 12.63 11.19
CA VAL A 133 -10.05 12.94 10.92
C VAL A 133 -10.26 14.45 11.02
N GLY A 134 -11.09 15.02 10.18
CA GLY A 134 -11.34 16.46 10.12
C GLY A 134 -10.46 17.21 9.12
N GLU A 135 -9.33 16.63 8.68
CA GLU A 135 -8.44 17.29 7.71
C GLU A 135 -9.12 17.47 6.34
N ARG A 136 -8.97 18.65 5.76
CA ARG A 136 -9.32 18.92 4.36
C ARG A 136 -8.21 18.42 3.46
N VAL A 137 -8.58 17.78 2.37
CA VAL A 137 -7.64 17.17 1.41
C VAL A 137 -8.09 17.47 -0.01
N GLN A 138 -7.14 17.90 -0.80
CA GLN A 138 -7.36 18.21 -2.20
C GLN A 138 -7.06 17.01 -3.09
N TYR A 139 -7.87 16.83 -4.12
CA TYR A 139 -7.77 15.78 -5.11
C TYR A 139 -7.95 16.35 -6.51
N GLY A 140 -7.17 15.84 -7.50
CA GLY A 140 -7.25 16.26 -8.89
C GLY A 140 -6.49 17.53 -9.19
N ASP A 141 -6.60 17.95 -10.45
CA ASP A 141 -5.76 18.99 -11.05
C ASP A 141 -6.38 20.39 -11.09
N ASN A 142 -7.64 20.54 -10.72
CA ASN A 142 -8.31 21.87 -10.72
C ASN A 142 -7.69 22.80 -9.65
N TRP A 143 -6.38 22.99 -9.80
CA TRP A 143 -5.58 23.88 -8.96
C TRP A 143 -5.51 25.31 -9.51
N GLU A 144 -5.78 25.48 -10.78
CA GLU A 144 -5.48 26.72 -11.52
C GLU A 144 -6.28 27.96 -11.07
N GLY A 145 -7.43 27.76 -10.41
CA GLY A 145 -8.19 28.87 -9.80
C GLY A 145 -7.71 29.35 -8.42
N LYS A 146 -6.73 28.67 -7.80
CA LYS A 146 -6.38 28.90 -6.39
C LYS A 146 -4.94 29.28 -6.10
N GLU A 147 -4.10 29.45 -7.11
CA GLU A 147 -2.76 30.02 -6.90
C GLU A 147 -2.83 31.49 -6.45
N LYS A 148 -3.84 32.23 -6.91
CA LYS A 148 -4.11 33.60 -6.42
C LYS A 148 -4.56 33.58 -4.95
N GLU A 149 -5.51 32.70 -4.59
CA GLU A 149 -5.95 32.52 -3.19
C GLU A 149 -4.85 31.96 -2.29
N GLU A 150 -3.89 31.18 -2.81
CA GLU A 150 -2.77 30.67 -2.01
C GLU A 150 -1.73 31.76 -1.74
N LYS A 151 -1.50 32.68 -2.67
CA LYS A 151 -0.65 33.86 -2.44
C LYS A 151 -1.26 34.80 -1.41
N GLU A 152 -2.56 35.09 -1.48
CA GLU A 152 -3.28 35.86 -0.46
C GLU A 152 -3.31 35.14 0.90
N ARG A 153 -3.41 33.81 0.90
CA ARG A 153 -3.37 32.99 2.11
C ARG A 153 -1.97 32.83 2.68
N GLU A 154 -0.93 32.86 1.86
CA GLU A 154 0.47 32.91 2.33
C GLU A 154 0.79 34.27 2.97
N GLU A 155 0.24 35.33 2.48
CA GLU A 155 0.32 36.65 3.11
C GLU A 155 -0.41 36.70 4.47
N LYS A 156 -1.63 36.14 4.56
CA LYS A 156 -2.37 35.97 5.82
C LYS A 156 -1.69 34.98 6.78
N ARG A 157 -0.87 34.05 6.29
CA ARG A 157 -0.10 33.07 7.08
C ARG A 157 1.14 33.64 7.75
N ARG A 158 1.68 34.73 7.29
CA ARG A 158 2.73 35.46 8.04
C ARG A 158 2.20 36.02 9.36
N LYS A 159 0.89 36.03 9.55
CA LYS A 159 0.16 36.47 10.78
C LYS A 159 -0.37 35.32 11.66
N GLY A 160 0.21 34.13 11.67
CA GLY A 160 0.05 33.15 12.77
C GLY A 160 -0.94 31.99 12.58
N GLU A 161 -1.51 31.72 11.39
CA GLU A 161 -2.46 30.60 11.22
C GLU A 161 -1.85 29.25 10.82
N ARG A 162 -2.47 28.17 11.31
CA ARG A 162 -1.99 26.78 11.20
C ARG A 162 -1.81 26.29 9.78
N LYS A 163 -0.59 25.84 9.43
CA LYS A 163 -0.24 25.21 8.14
C LYS A 163 -1.19 24.08 7.76
N VAL A 164 -1.88 24.19 6.63
CA VAL A 164 -2.60 23.07 6.01
C VAL A 164 -1.55 22.06 5.55
N LYS A 165 -1.56 20.86 6.13
CA LYS A 165 -0.60 19.82 5.79
C LYS A 165 -0.78 19.38 4.34
N ARG A 166 0.26 19.54 3.54
CA ARG A 166 0.30 19.15 2.12
C ARG A 166 0.28 17.61 1.92
N GLU A 167 0.48 16.82 2.99
CA GLU A 167 0.49 15.36 2.92
C GLU A 167 -0.87 14.79 2.52
N GLY A 168 -0.86 13.90 1.54
CA GLY A 168 -2.03 13.18 1.05
C GLY A 168 -2.86 13.91 -0.02
N SER A 169 -2.45 15.07 -0.49
CA SER A 169 -3.02 15.68 -1.69
C SER A 169 -2.63 14.87 -2.93
N THR A 170 -3.53 14.78 -3.90
CA THR A 170 -3.26 14.14 -5.19
C THR A 170 -3.03 15.22 -6.24
N LYS A 171 -1.86 15.21 -6.85
CA LYS A 171 -1.41 16.21 -7.85
C LYS A 171 -0.75 15.50 -9.03
N LYS A 172 -0.67 16.13 -10.21
CA LYS A 172 0.19 15.73 -11.34
C LYS A 172 1.64 15.70 -10.89
N ARG A 173 2.46 14.85 -11.49
CA ARG A 173 3.86 14.66 -11.03
C ARG A 173 4.77 15.81 -11.40
N LYS A 174 4.54 16.48 -12.54
CA LYS A 174 5.29 17.66 -12.93
C LYS A 174 5.23 18.78 -11.87
N LYS A 175 4.11 18.91 -11.16
CA LYS A 175 3.93 19.90 -10.08
C LYS A 175 4.52 19.49 -8.72
N ARG A 176 5.36 18.44 -8.63
CA ARG A 176 5.93 17.94 -7.37
C ARG A 176 7.38 18.31 -7.20
N GLU A 177 7.79 18.50 -5.96
CA GLU A 177 9.19 18.76 -5.60
C GLU A 177 10.03 17.49 -5.75
N VAL A 178 11.28 17.65 -6.20
CA VAL A 178 12.31 16.62 -6.18
C VAL A 178 12.59 16.23 -4.73
N GLY A 179 12.89 14.96 -4.46
CA GLY A 179 13.01 14.43 -3.10
C GLY A 179 11.66 14.12 -2.41
N GLY A 180 10.55 14.63 -2.93
CA GLY A 180 9.22 14.41 -2.37
C GLY A 180 8.78 12.94 -2.37
N ARG A 181 8.10 12.51 -1.29
CA ARG A 181 7.53 11.15 -1.21
C ARG A 181 6.18 11.08 -1.88
N VAL A 182 5.97 10.02 -2.66
CA VAL A 182 4.73 9.78 -3.40
C VAL A 182 4.24 8.35 -3.26
N CYS A 183 2.93 8.17 -3.14
CA CYS A 183 2.26 6.87 -3.12
C CYS A 183 1.05 6.88 -4.06
N ASN A 184 0.34 5.74 -4.19
CA ASN A 184 -0.87 5.57 -5.02
C ASN A 184 -0.69 6.13 -6.45
N ARG A 185 0.36 5.70 -7.14
CA ARG A 185 0.81 6.27 -8.40
C ARG A 185 0.09 5.66 -9.60
N GLU A 186 -0.27 6.50 -10.53
CA GLU A 186 -0.67 6.08 -11.87
C GLU A 186 0.55 5.68 -12.70
N VAL A 187 0.35 4.91 -13.72
CA VAL A 187 1.33 4.53 -14.75
C VAL A 187 0.99 5.23 -16.05
N GLU A 188 -0.28 5.20 -16.38
CA GLU A 188 -0.89 5.82 -17.53
C GLU A 188 -1.90 6.83 -17.02
N GLU A 189 -2.01 7.94 -17.70
CA GLU A 189 -2.88 9.04 -17.32
C GLU A 189 -4.35 8.57 -17.24
N GLY A 190 -5.06 9.03 -16.21
CA GLY A 190 -6.48 8.74 -16.01
C GLY A 190 -6.85 7.28 -15.71
N LYS A 191 -5.91 6.33 -15.78
CA LYS A 191 -6.19 4.91 -15.43
C LYS A 191 -6.16 4.63 -13.93
N GLY A 192 -5.91 5.65 -13.11
CA GLY A 192 -5.89 5.58 -11.66
C GLY A 192 -4.67 4.89 -11.06
N GLY A 193 -4.50 5.06 -9.77
CA GLY A 193 -3.32 4.56 -9.06
C GLY A 193 -3.18 3.04 -9.09
N LYS A 194 -2.11 2.54 -9.71
CA LYS A 194 -1.74 1.12 -9.80
C LYS A 194 -0.57 0.75 -8.90
N TYR A 195 0.42 1.64 -8.70
CA TYR A 195 1.64 1.36 -7.95
C TYR A 195 1.70 2.00 -6.56
N VAL A 196 2.57 1.46 -5.69
CA VAL A 196 2.86 1.97 -4.34
C VAL A 196 1.60 2.13 -3.50
N ARG A 197 0.85 1.04 -3.32
CA ARG A 197 -0.44 1.02 -2.62
C ARG A 197 -0.49 0.13 -1.39
N THR A 198 0.63 -0.54 -1.08
CA THR A 198 0.77 -1.39 0.11
C THR A 198 1.13 -0.57 1.33
N ALA A 199 0.79 -1.07 2.52
CA ALA A 199 1.12 -0.44 3.79
C ALA A 199 2.60 -0.06 3.87
N GLY A 200 2.89 1.17 4.29
CA GLY A 200 4.24 1.69 4.38
C GLY A 200 4.96 1.90 3.04
N GLY A 201 4.24 1.76 1.91
CA GLY A 201 4.79 2.01 0.58
C GLY A 201 4.98 3.49 0.30
N SER A 202 6.12 3.86 -0.26
CA SER A 202 6.42 5.18 -0.82
C SER A 202 7.39 5.05 -1.98
N GLY A 203 7.39 5.99 -2.87
CA GLY A 203 8.45 6.25 -3.83
C GLY A 203 8.98 7.65 -3.63
N VAL A 204 10.18 7.94 -4.10
CA VAL A 204 10.82 9.26 -4.04
C VAL A 204 10.97 9.77 -5.46
N VAL A 205 10.59 11.01 -5.71
CA VAL A 205 10.85 11.70 -6.97
C VAL A 205 12.33 12.02 -7.00
N LEU A 206 13.07 11.50 -7.99
CA LEU A 206 14.51 11.72 -8.12
C LEU A 206 14.79 12.95 -8.96
N ARG A 207 14.23 12.98 -10.17
CA ARG A 207 14.43 14.09 -11.12
C ARG A 207 13.19 14.28 -11.98
N LYS A 208 13.08 15.46 -12.57
CA LYS A 208 12.12 15.80 -13.60
C LYS A 208 12.89 16.05 -14.89
N GLU A 209 12.38 15.54 -15.96
CA GLU A 209 12.88 15.78 -17.32
C GLU A 209 11.82 16.64 -18.02
N GLU A 210 11.99 17.95 -17.94
CA GLU A 210 10.96 18.91 -18.40
C GLU A 210 10.81 18.83 -19.92
N GLU A 211 11.91 18.74 -20.67
CA GLU A 211 11.91 18.60 -22.13
C GLU A 211 11.09 17.39 -22.60
N LYS A 212 11.21 16.26 -21.91
CA LYS A 212 10.48 15.02 -22.23
C LYS A 212 9.12 14.91 -21.53
N GLY A 213 8.75 15.87 -20.73
CA GLY A 213 7.53 15.82 -19.91
C GLY A 213 7.48 14.61 -18.95
N LYS A 214 8.61 14.04 -18.54
CA LYS A 214 8.71 12.82 -17.76
C LYS A 214 9.28 13.06 -16.37
N VAL A 215 8.94 12.16 -15.44
CA VAL A 215 9.41 12.20 -14.05
C VAL A 215 9.95 10.85 -13.65
N VAL A 216 11.17 10.85 -13.12
CA VAL A 216 11.87 9.65 -12.64
C VAL A 216 11.58 9.45 -11.15
N VAL A 217 11.10 8.25 -10.79
CA VAL A 217 10.73 7.95 -9.41
C VAL A 217 11.29 6.62 -8.96
N ARG A 218 12.08 6.63 -7.89
CA ARG A 218 12.64 5.45 -7.22
C ARG A 218 11.66 4.89 -6.20
N ARG A 219 11.45 3.60 -6.24
CA ARG A 219 10.62 2.86 -5.27
C ARG A 219 11.49 2.42 -4.09
N LYS A 220 10.85 2.11 -2.96
CA LYS A 220 11.54 1.56 -1.77
C LYS A 220 12.32 0.26 -2.06
N THR A 221 11.98 -0.44 -3.13
CA THR A 221 12.66 -1.67 -3.59
C THR A 221 13.91 -1.41 -4.42
N GLY A 222 14.35 -0.17 -4.60
CA GLY A 222 15.48 0.21 -5.46
C GLY A 222 15.06 0.54 -6.91
N VAL A 223 14.09 -0.16 -7.44
CA VAL A 223 13.66 0.00 -8.85
C VAL A 223 13.28 1.43 -9.19
N THR A 224 13.96 1.98 -10.20
CA THR A 224 13.74 3.32 -10.75
C THR A 224 12.87 3.25 -11.99
N ARG A 225 11.89 4.14 -12.08
CA ARG A 225 10.95 4.17 -13.20
C ARG A 225 10.72 5.56 -13.71
N GLU A 226 10.71 5.67 -15.01
CA GLU A 226 10.28 6.82 -15.76
C GLU A 226 8.78 6.76 -16.02
N VAL A 227 8.07 7.85 -15.82
CA VAL A 227 6.61 7.92 -16.02
C VAL A 227 6.22 9.34 -16.39
N SER A 228 5.19 9.49 -17.25
CA SER A 228 4.68 10.80 -17.66
C SER A 228 4.43 11.73 -16.47
N GLY A 229 4.78 12.99 -16.62
CA GLY A 229 4.55 14.07 -15.65
C GLY A 229 3.07 14.36 -15.40
N GLU A 230 2.21 14.08 -16.37
CA GLU A 230 0.76 14.26 -16.29
C GLU A 230 0.10 13.21 -15.38
N CYS A 231 0.75 12.06 -15.15
CA CYS A 231 0.23 11.04 -14.27
C CYS A 231 0.10 11.52 -12.83
N THR A 232 -1.02 11.22 -12.20
CA THR A 232 -1.28 11.61 -10.81
C THR A 232 -0.63 10.69 -9.78
N GLY A 233 -0.47 11.20 -8.59
CA GLY A 233 -0.02 10.45 -7.43
C GLY A 233 -0.43 11.16 -6.14
N THR A 234 -0.43 10.47 -5.03
CA THR A 234 -0.73 11.02 -3.71
C THR A 234 0.57 11.33 -2.97
N GLN A 235 0.70 12.52 -2.40
CA GLN A 235 1.86 12.92 -1.62
C GLN A 235 1.91 12.18 -0.28
N GLY A 236 3.10 11.67 0.09
CA GLY A 236 3.34 11.00 1.34
C GLY A 236 3.49 9.48 1.19
N LYS A 237 3.33 8.77 2.30
CA LYS A 237 3.52 7.33 2.47
C LYS A 237 2.20 6.67 2.85
N VAL A 238 1.96 5.46 2.35
CA VAL A 238 0.73 4.70 2.68
C VAL A 238 0.72 4.34 4.18
N SER A 239 -0.42 4.55 4.83
CA SER A 239 -0.62 4.24 6.24
C SER A 239 -0.44 2.76 6.58
N GLY A 240 -0.14 2.46 7.87
CA GLY A 240 -0.06 1.10 8.39
C GLY A 240 1.25 0.39 8.12
N GLU A 241 2.39 1.07 8.16
CA GLU A 241 3.73 0.48 7.96
C GLU A 241 3.99 -0.72 8.88
N GLU A 242 3.44 -0.69 10.10
CA GLU A 242 3.59 -1.74 11.10
C GLU A 242 2.91 -3.05 10.72
N HIS A 243 2.12 -3.09 9.64
CA HIS A 243 1.48 -4.32 9.15
C HIS A 243 2.49 -5.46 8.91
N ARG A 244 3.73 -5.14 8.54
CA ARG A 244 4.82 -6.13 8.38
C ARG A 244 5.17 -6.87 9.66
N MET A 245 4.89 -6.28 10.84
CA MET A 245 5.18 -6.84 12.16
C MET A 245 4.03 -7.71 12.69
N GLU A 246 2.93 -7.84 11.96
CA GLU A 246 1.79 -8.67 12.36
C GLU A 246 2.19 -10.15 12.37
N LYS A 247 2.10 -10.79 13.54
CA LYS A 247 2.28 -12.23 13.71
C LYS A 247 0.92 -12.89 13.92
N ARG A 248 0.62 -13.89 13.12
CA ARG A 248 -0.71 -14.53 13.11
C ARG A 248 -0.90 -15.54 14.22
N GLY A 249 0.16 -16.21 14.66
CA GLY A 249 0.20 -17.16 15.75
C GLY A 249 -0.33 -18.57 15.44
N LYS A 250 -1.22 -18.76 14.44
CA LYS A 250 -1.69 -20.09 14.04
C LYS A 250 -2.06 -20.17 12.55
N ALA A 251 -1.95 -21.36 11.98
CA ALA A 251 -2.21 -21.64 10.55
C ALA A 251 -3.66 -21.33 10.13
N GLY A 252 -4.64 -21.61 10.99
CA GLY A 252 -6.05 -21.36 10.70
C GLY A 252 -6.36 -19.88 10.39
N ARG A 253 -5.60 -18.91 10.92
CA ARG A 253 -5.76 -17.52 10.56
C ARG A 253 -5.27 -17.20 9.13
N LYS A 254 -4.26 -17.95 8.67
CA LYS A 254 -3.80 -17.89 7.28
C LYS A 254 -4.87 -18.47 6.35
N ARG A 255 -5.47 -19.61 6.78
CA ARG A 255 -6.55 -20.27 6.06
C ARG A 255 -7.80 -19.38 5.90
N ARG A 256 -8.26 -18.74 6.98
CA ARG A 256 -9.37 -17.78 6.93
C ARG A 256 -9.13 -16.59 6.02
N ARG A 257 -7.89 -16.24 5.74
CA ARG A 257 -7.52 -15.21 4.75
C ARG A 257 -7.50 -15.73 3.29
N GLY A 258 -7.88 -17.00 3.07
CA GLY A 258 -7.96 -17.62 1.75
C GLY A 258 -6.62 -18.16 1.25
N LYS A 259 -5.67 -18.45 2.14
CA LYS A 259 -4.42 -19.15 1.82
C LYS A 259 -4.51 -20.57 2.31
N ARG A 260 -4.55 -21.53 1.40
CA ARG A 260 -4.53 -22.96 1.69
C ARG A 260 -3.13 -23.41 2.12
N PRO A 261 -3.00 -24.51 2.86
CA PRO A 261 -1.73 -25.15 3.16
C PRO A 261 -0.96 -25.48 1.90
N LYS A 262 0.36 -25.51 2.00
CA LYS A 262 1.26 -25.94 0.92
C LYS A 262 2.04 -27.14 1.42
N VAL A 263 1.87 -28.28 0.76
CA VAL A 263 2.66 -29.48 1.00
C VAL A 263 3.99 -29.33 0.29
N ARG A 264 5.08 -29.83 0.91
CA ARG A 264 6.41 -29.87 0.30
C ARG A 264 6.49 -31.04 -0.68
N GLY A 265 7.25 -30.89 -1.75
CA GLY A 265 7.45 -31.96 -2.72
C GLY A 265 8.05 -33.23 -2.11
N GLU A 266 8.94 -33.09 -1.12
CA GLU A 266 9.53 -34.20 -0.38
C GLU A 266 8.53 -35.05 0.41
N ALA A 267 7.35 -34.50 0.73
CA ALA A 267 6.28 -35.19 1.43
C ALA A 267 5.21 -35.75 0.47
N MET A 268 5.53 -35.84 -0.81
CA MET A 268 4.67 -36.37 -1.86
C MET A 268 5.22 -37.70 -2.38
N ASN A 269 4.42 -38.40 -3.15
CA ASN A 269 4.87 -39.58 -3.90
C ASN A 269 5.68 -39.17 -5.13
N PRO A 270 6.51 -40.08 -5.69
CA PRO A 270 7.30 -39.80 -6.91
C PRO A 270 6.47 -39.35 -8.10
N VAL A 271 5.24 -39.85 -8.24
CA VAL A 271 4.30 -39.46 -9.29
C VAL A 271 3.86 -38.01 -9.23
N ASP A 272 3.76 -37.44 -7.99
CA ASP A 272 3.25 -36.10 -7.76
C ASP A 272 4.32 -35.01 -7.81
N HIS A 273 5.57 -35.38 -7.49
CA HIS A 273 6.67 -34.42 -7.45
C HIS A 273 8.03 -35.10 -7.66
N PRO A 274 8.95 -34.48 -8.41
CA PRO A 274 10.31 -35.00 -8.60
C PRO A 274 11.12 -35.23 -7.30
N HIS A 275 10.73 -34.54 -6.21
CA HIS A 275 11.33 -34.74 -4.87
C HIS A 275 10.59 -35.80 -4.03
N GLY A 276 9.54 -36.40 -4.56
CA GLY A 276 8.77 -37.42 -3.87
C GLY A 276 9.54 -38.74 -3.73
N GLY A 277 9.07 -39.57 -2.79
CA GLY A 277 9.65 -40.86 -2.49
C GLY A 277 10.51 -40.89 -1.23
N ARG A 278 11.08 -42.07 -0.94
CA ARG A 278 11.69 -42.38 0.35
C ARG A 278 13.04 -41.75 0.60
N THR A 279 13.82 -41.47 -0.47
CA THR A 279 15.21 -41.01 -0.35
C THR A 279 15.31 -39.50 -0.48
N ARG A 280 15.76 -38.85 0.56
CA ARG A 280 16.01 -37.40 0.60
C ARG A 280 17.42 -37.04 0.09
N GLY A 281 17.91 -37.64 -0.97
CA GLY A 281 19.24 -37.37 -1.45
C GLY A 281 19.32 -36.07 -2.26
N GLY A 282 20.32 -35.21 -2.00
CA GLY A 282 20.90 -34.06 -2.70
C GLY A 282 20.37 -33.58 -4.05
N ARG A 283 19.04 -33.69 -4.28
CA ARG A 283 18.40 -33.32 -5.56
C ARG A 283 18.28 -31.80 -5.66
N GLN A 284 18.50 -31.26 -6.82
CA GLN A 284 18.29 -29.85 -7.13
C GLN A 284 16.83 -29.47 -6.88
N GLU A 285 16.60 -28.30 -6.27
CA GLU A 285 15.25 -27.82 -6.03
C GLU A 285 14.53 -27.49 -7.33
N VAL A 286 13.52 -28.27 -7.63
CA VAL A 286 12.68 -28.12 -8.83
C VAL A 286 11.20 -27.94 -8.45
N THR A 287 10.44 -27.48 -9.41
CA THR A 287 8.97 -27.41 -9.34
C THR A 287 8.37 -28.79 -9.66
N PRO A 288 7.05 -29.03 -9.43
CA PRO A 288 6.38 -30.27 -9.86
C PRO A 288 6.57 -30.60 -11.33
N TRP A 289 6.85 -29.62 -12.15
CA TRP A 289 7.10 -29.77 -13.60
C TRP A 289 8.60 -29.82 -13.95
N GLY A 290 9.47 -30.18 -13.04
CA GLY A 290 10.91 -30.32 -13.27
C GLY A 290 11.69 -29.01 -13.50
N LYS A 291 11.06 -27.85 -13.44
CA LYS A 291 11.74 -26.56 -13.64
C LYS A 291 12.49 -26.15 -12.37
N ARG A 292 13.75 -25.74 -12.51
CA ARG A 292 14.56 -25.23 -11.38
C ARG A 292 13.84 -24.13 -10.60
N ALA A 293 13.73 -24.29 -9.28
CA ALA A 293 13.05 -23.37 -8.39
C ALA A 293 13.95 -22.27 -7.81
N LYS A 294 15.26 -22.53 -7.67
CA LYS A 294 16.25 -21.58 -7.14
C LYS A 294 17.34 -21.26 -8.18
N GLY A 295 18.00 -20.12 -8.00
CA GLY A 295 19.15 -19.69 -8.80
C GLY A 295 18.86 -19.20 -10.21
N LYS A 296 17.68 -19.40 -10.76
CA LYS A 296 17.32 -18.97 -12.12
C LYS A 296 16.38 -17.76 -12.12
N LYS A 297 16.79 -16.71 -12.82
CA LYS A 297 15.88 -15.59 -13.13
C LYS A 297 14.83 -16.05 -14.13
N THR A 298 13.55 -16.13 -13.69
CA THR A 298 12.43 -16.58 -14.54
C THR A 298 11.86 -15.49 -15.43
N ARG A 299 12.20 -14.24 -15.18
CA ARG A 299 11.77 -13.12 -16.02
C ARG A 299 12.49 -13.15 -17.37
N LYS A 300 11.75 -13.20 -18.46
CA LYS A 300 12.30 -13.16 -19.82
C LYS A 300 13.02 -11.83 -20.05
N LYS A 301 14.28 -11.84 -20.52
CA LYS A 301 15.10 -10.64 -20.80
C LYS A 301 14.37 -9.63 -21.70
N LYS A 302 13.63 -10.08 -22.72
CA LYS A 302 12.84 -9.27 -23.64
C LYS A 302 11.61 -8.59 -23.01
N LYS A 303 11.18 -8.96 -21.77
CA LYS A 303 10.05 -8.35 -21.06
C LYS A 303 10.50 -7.36 -19.99
N LYS A 304 11.55 -6.56 -20.24
CA LYS A 304 11.78 -5.38 -19.40
C LYS A 304 10.55 -4.48 -19.51
N SER A 305 10.05 -4.04 -18.37
CA SER A 305 8.92 -3.11 -18.37
C SER A 305 9.38 -1.82 -19.05
N ARG A 306 8.62 -1.35 -20.04
CA ARG A 306 8.82 -0.09 -20.80
C ARG A 306 9.23 1.12 -19.94
N TYR A 307 8.87 1.10 -18.67
CA TYR A 307 9.05 2.22 -17.75
C TYR A 307 10.19 2.03 -16.75
N VAL A 308 10.96 0.94 -16.81
CA VAL A 308 12.04 0.66 -15.84
C VAL A 308 13.36 1.09 -16.46
N ILE A 309 14.04 2.01 -15.78
CA ILE A 309 15.38 2.49 -16.13
C ILE A 309 16.41 1.61 -15.43
N GLU A 310 16.27 1.41 -14.13
CA GLU A 310 17.16 0.62 -13.28
C GLU A 310 16.38 -0.35 -12.40
N GLU A 311 16.97 -1.53 -12.18
CA GLU A 311 16.48 -2.57 -11.26
C GLU A 311 17.42 -2.79 -10.09
#